data_040290251fd83a02a4cbac45c2373f91
#
_entry.id   040290251fd83a02a4cbac45c2373f91
#
_cell.length_a   1.000
_cell.length_b   1.000
_cell.length_c   1.000
_cell.angle_alpha   90.00
_cell.angle_beta   90.00
_cell.angle_gamma   90.00
#
_symmetry.space_group_name_H-M   'P 1'
#
loop_
_entity.id
_entity.type
_entity.pdbx_description
1 polymer ?
#
loop_
_entity_poly.entity_id
_entity_poly.type
_entity_poly.pdbx_seq_one_letter_code
_entity_poly.pdbx_strand_id
1 'polypeptide(L)'
;MNKNIFKIQQLLRDEKYDFILITNSDLHLNENPNLINKDIHNLTGFDCSNGYLLIYPKKIIFFTDSRYLLAARKFFKKNIEVIDLQICSISKFISNSKKSLVGIVDTKLISYNMFKLLQGQLSEKNIILKPQNKFFFKKCYYPDFKYSYAFSLPSAYAPRYFQENINWVRKRLDTDGILIWSNSSIAYLLNIRSFELSNSTKPFSGLFIFKNQNKPILITNNPALTKINKIAKYFNVMKQNKFLSFISQNKIKTISCNLNEINYEIFEKLSKKFLVKSSKIDIEKLKSKKTPVEVKNIKYCHNEDAIALLKFIYLIKNKKIELNSEFQISNLLYQLRKEGVNFFRNSFDYICAFDTNAAIIHYKPTKKNSIKFNHNKILLIDSGAHYLEGTTDVTRVISLDKKITKSIKNKYTLILKSIIRLENYKFKKNVTSFTIDSYVRNYLMKYNIHYGHSTGHGVGYFNDVHERYPIISNQLDQKIFHNNLFSIEPGYYLPNNYGLRIENLYFSKIYKNTCILENITKVPYEIGLIEWSMLNKKEIEHLNRFHLKIINTLQERLPIEVIDYFKNNLIYKL
;
A
#
# COMPACT_ATOMS: atom_id res chain seq x y z
N MET A 1 -21.48 -22.03 -3.21
CA MET A 1 -21.71 -20.59 -2.92
C MET A 1 -21.82 -20.41 -1.41
N ASN A 2 -21.26 -19.34 -0.83
CA ASN A 2 -21.25 -19.13 0.64
C ASN A 2 -22.68 -18.91 1.16
N LYS A 3 -23.05 -19.56 2.29
CA LYS A 3 -24.37 -19.44 2.93
C LYS A 3 -24.77 -17.96 3.20
N ASN A 4 -23.80 -17.08 3.45
CA ASN A 4 -24.08 -15.67 3.67
C ASN A 4 -24.47 -14.92 2.39
N ILE A 5 -23.92 -15.28 1.22
CA ILE A 5 -24.34 -14.69 -0.06
C ILE A 5 -25.80 -15.04 -0.34
N PHE A 6 -26.19 -16.29 -0.10
CA PHE A 6 -27.59 -16.72 -0.27
C PHE A 6 -28.54 -15.92 0.64
N LYS A 7 -28.17 -15.73 1.91
CA LYS A 7 -28.94 -14.88 2.84
C LYS A 7 -29.08 -13.43 2.35
N ILE A 8 -28.01 -12.85 1.81
CA ILE A 8 -28.05 -11.50 1.23
C ILE A 8 -29.01 -11.47 0.05
N GLN A 9 -28.93 -12.44 -0.86
CA GLN A 9 -29.81 -12.50 -2.02
C GLN A 9 -31.30 -12.69 -1.65
N GLN A 10 -31.57 -13.48 -0.60
CA GLN A 10 -32.92 -13.64 -0.07
C GLN A 10 -33.44 -12.33 0.49
N LEU A 11 -32.66 -11.65 1.32
CA LEU A 11 -33.00 -10.38 1.93
C LEU A 11 -33.26 -9.29 0.87
N LEU A 12 -32.45 -9.22 -0.20
CA LEU A 12 -32.71 -8.28 -1.30
C LEU A 12 -34.10 -8.51 -1.90
N ARG A 13 -34.55 -9.77 -2.00
CA ARG A 13 -35.92 -10.09 -2.47
C ARG A 13 -36.98 -9.67 -1.46
N ASP A 14 -36.78 -10.01 -0.19
CA ASP A 14 -37.76 -9.77 0.88
C ASP A 14 -37.97 -8.26 1.12
N GLU A 15 -36.89 -7.47 1.11
CA GLU A 15 -36.94 -6.01 1.32
C GLU A 15 -37.06 -5.20 0.02
N LYS A 16 -37.21 -5.86 -1.13
CA LYS A 16 -37.40 -5.26 -2.46
C LYS A 16 -36.24 -4.31 -2.86
N TYR A 17 -34.99 -4.71 -2.56
CA TYR A 17 -33.79 -4.07 -3.08
C TYR A 17 -33.29 -4.80 -4.32
N ASP A 18 -32.82 -4.03 -5.30
CA ASP A 18 -32.30 -4.60 -6.54
C ASP A 18 -30.85 -5.06 -6.43
N PHE A 19 -30.05 -4.38 -5.60
CA PHE A 19 -28.66 -4.75 -5.38
C PHE A 19 -28.10 -4.25 -4.04
N ILE A 20 -26.99 -4.87 -3.61
CA ILE A 20 -26.10 -4.35 -2.55
C ILE A 20 -24.69 -4.20 -3.09
N LEU A 21 -24.05 -3.07 -2.77
CA LEU A 21 -22.64 -2.84 -3.01
C LEU A 21 -21.84 -3.14 -1.73
N ILE A 22 -20.96 -4.13 -1.79
CA ILE A 22 -20.02 -4.49 -0.72
C ILE A 22 -18.63 -3.94 -1.08
N THR A 23 -18.04 -3.20 -0.16
CA THR A 23 -16.68 -2.66 -0.27
C THR A 23 -15.70 -3.53 0.53
N ASN A 24 -14.40 -3.38 0.27
CA ASN A 24 -13.34 -4.11 0.99
C ASN A 24 -12.60 -3.17 1.97
N SER A 25 -13.35 -2.50 2.83
CA SER A 25 -12.82 -1.51 3.78
C SER A 25 -13.16 -1.87 5.22
N ASP A 26 -12.48 -1.24 6.19
CA ASP A 26 -12.87 -1.22 7.60
C ASP A 26 -13.44 0.16 8.00
N LEU A 27 -13.70 0.35 9.32
CA LEU A 27 -14.25 1.62 9.85
C LEU A 27 -13.39 2.85 9.57
N HIS A 28 -12.08 2.68 9.39
CA HIS A 28 -11.12 3.74 9.11
C HIS A 28 -10.71 3.79 7.64
N LEU A 29 -11.38 3.03 6.78
CA LEU A 29 -11.14 2.95 5.35
C LEU A 29 -9.68 2.60 4.99
N ASN A 30 -9.06 1.74 5.80
CA ASN A 30 -7.73 1.24 5.54
C ASN A 30 -7.71 0.41 4.24
N GLU A 31 -6.63 0.51 3.47
CA GLU A 31 -6.43 -0.27 2.24
C GLU A 31 -6.36 -1.78 2.55
N ASN A 32 -5.66 -2.15 3.62
CA ASN A 32 -5.50 -3.53 4.05
C ASN A 32 -6.08 -3.73 5.46
N PRO A 33 -7.42 -3.87 5.57
CA PRO A 33 -8.03 -4.25 6.84
C PRO A 33 -7.64 -5.67 7.25
N ASN A 34 -7.80 -6.01 8.53
CA ASN A 34 -7.63 -7.38 8.97
C ASN A 34 -8.59 -8.31 8.23
N LEU A 35 -8.16 -9.55 7.97
CA LEU A 35 -8.90 -10.51 7.16
C LEU A 35 -10.34 -10.72 7.64
N ILE A 36 -10.56 -10.71 8.97
CA ILE A 36 -11.89 -10.80 9.58
C ILE A 36 -12.82 -9.64 9.19
N ASN A 37 -12.25 -8.48 8.85
CA ASN A 37 -12.99 -7.28 8.45
C ASN A 37 -13.11 -7.12 6.94
N LYS A 38 -12.50 -8.01 6.15
CA LYS A 38 -12.62 -8.04 4.70
C LYS A 38 -13.90 -8.77 4.28
N ASP A 39 -14.97 -8.02 4.01
CA ASP A 39 -16.26 -8.62 3.67
C ASP A 39 -16.20 -9.45 2.39
N ILE A 40 -15.45 -9.00 1.38
CA ILE A 40 -15.27 -9.76 0.14
C ILE A 40 -14.64 -11.11 0.43
N HIS A 41 -13.60 -11.16 1.27
CA HIS A 41 -13.00 -12.43 1.68
C HIS A 41 -13.98 -13.30 2.48
N ASN A 42 -14.70 -12.71 3.42
CA ASN A 42 -15.67 -13.45 4.26
C ASN A 42 -16.83 -14.04 3.44
N LEU A 43 -17.22 -13.38 2.34
CA LEU A 43 -18.29 -13.82 1.45
C LEU A 43 -17.81 -14.79 0.37
N THR A 44 -16.61 -14.60 -0.16
CA THR A 44 -16.15 -15.31 -1.37
C THR A 44 -14.95 -16.20 -1.14
N GLY A 45 -14.16 -15.98 -0.08
CA GLY A 45 -12.85 -16.59 0.14
C GLY A 45 -11.72 -15.91 -0.64
N PHE A 46 -12.01 -14.89 -1.47
CA PHE A 46 -10.99 -14.18 -2.24
C PHE A 46 -10.42 -13.01 -1.44
N ASP A 47 -9.08 -12.97 -1.28
CA ASP A 47 -8.39 -11.88 -0.58
C ASP A 47 -7.82 -10.86 -1.57
N CYS A 48 -8.14 -9.58 -1.37
CA CYS A 48 -7.62 -8.45 -2.14
C CYS A 48 -7.56 -7.19 -1.28
N SER A 49 -6.79 -6.19 -1.68
CA SER A 49 -6.81 -4.85 -1.06
C SER A 49 -7.80 -3.90 -1.76
N ASN A 50 -8.04 -4.09 -3.05
CA ASN A 50 -8.99 -3.30 -3.83
C ASN A 50 -10.00 -4.19 -4.56
N GLY A 51 -11.26 -4.07 -4.19
CA GLY A 51 -12.35 -4.79 -4.81
C GLY A 51 -13.71 -4.34 -4.33
N TYR A 52 -14.72 -4.56 -5.17
CA TYR A 52 -16.12 -4.30 -4.87
C TYR A 52 -16.96 -5.48 -5.34
N LEU A 53 -17.88 -5.92 -4.50
CA LEU A 53 -18.80 -7.00 -4.85
C LEU A 53 -20.21 -6.41 -4.98
N LEU A 54 -20.76 -6.52 -6.17
CA LEU A 54 -22.13 -6.11 -6.47
C LEU A 54 -23.01 -7.36 -6.51
N ILE A 55 -23.91 -7.50 -5.53
CA ILE A 55 -24.77 -8.67 -5.40
C ILE A 55 -26.19 -8.26 -5.77
N TYR A 56 -26.74 -8.91 -6.79
CA TYR A 56 -28.15 -8.87 -7.18
C TYR A 56 -28.88 -10.11 -6.66
N PRO A 57 -30.23 -10.15 -6.66
CA PRO A 57 -30.97 -11.34 -6.26
C PRO A 57 -30.62 -12.65 -6.99
N LYS A 58 -30.10 -12.56 -8.22
CA LYS A 58 -29.78 -13.73 -9.07
C LYS A 58 -28.36 -13.76 -9.62
N LYS A 59 -27.56 -12.69 -9.49
CA LYS A 59 -26.20 -12.63 -10.03
C LYS A 59 -25.25 -11.89 -9.10
N ILE A 60 -23.97 -12.12 -9.29
CA ILE A 60 -22.89 -11.50 -8.51
C ILE A 60 -21.82 -11.01 -9.48
N ILE A 61 -21.35 -9.79 -9.28
CA ILE A 61 -20.31 -9.15 -10.07
C ILE A 61 -19.18 -8.71 -9.13
N PHE A 62 -17.95 -9.01 -9.52
CA PHE A 62 -16.78 -8.56 -8.79
C PHE A 62 -15.99 -7.53 -9.62
N PHE A 63 -15.78 -6.36 -9.06
CA PHE A 63 -14.96 -5.29 -9.65
C PHE A 63 -13.62 -5.24 -8.97
N THR A 64 -12.55 -5.14 -9.74
CA THR A 64 -11.19 -4.96 -9.22
C THR A 64 -10.30 -4.27 -10.25
N ASP A 65 -9.08 -3.93 -9.86
CA ASP A 65 -8.07 -3.39 -10.78
C ASP A 65 -7.11 -4.48 -11.31
N SER A 66 -6.19 -4.07 -12.18
CA SER A 66 -5.24 -4.95 -12.86
C SER A 66 -4.40 -5.82 -11.92
N ARG A 67 -4.16 -5.38 -10.67
CA ARG A 67 -3.35 -6.11 -9.68
C ARG A 67 -3.97 -7.44 -9.31
N TYR A 68 -5.30 -7.52 -9.29
CA TYR A 68 -6.07 -8.70 -8.87
C TYR A 68 -6.86 -9.37 -9.99
N LEU A 69 -6.98 -8.74 -11.17
CA LEU A 69 -7.85 -9.18 -12.26
C LEU A 69 -7.59 -10.64 -12.67
N LEU A 70 -6.31 -10.99 -12.91
CA LEU A 70 -5.93 -12.34 -13.32
C LEU A 70 -6.22 -13.37 -12.22
N ALA A 71 -5.89 -13.04 -10.96
CA ALA A 71 -6.15 -13.89 -9.81
C ALA A 71 -7.66 -14.12 -9.60
N ALA A 72 -8.45 -13.05 -9.67
CA ALA A 72 -9.90 -13.10 -9.50
C ALA A 72 -10.57 -13.96 -10.59
N ARG A 73 -10.20 -13.80 -11.86
CA ARG A 73 -10.71 -14.62 -12.96
C ARG A 73 -10.37 -16.10 -12.79
N LYS A 74 -9.16 -16.40 -12.35
CA LYS A 74 -8.74 -17.77 -12.01
C LYS A 74 -9.53 -18.36 -10.84
N PHE A 75 -9.78 -17.55 -9.81
CA PHE A 75 -10.45 -17.97 -8.58
C PHE A 75 -11.96 -18.17 -8.77
N PHE A 76 -12.63 -17.18 -9.35
CA PHE A 76 -14.10 -17.19 -9.49
C PHE A 76 -14.59 -18.03 -10.67
N LYS A 77 -13.75 -18.28 -11.68
CA LYS A 77 -14.08 -19.02 -12.89
C LYS A 77 -15.35 -18.43 -13.55
N LYS A 78 -16.43 -19.26 -13.69
CA LYS A 78 -17.73 -18.83 -14.27
C LYS A 78 -18.78 -18.44 -13.22
N ASN A 79 -18.49 -18.57 -11.93
CA ASN A 79 -19.49 -18.37 -10.87
C ASN A 79 -19.74 -16.89 -10.53
N ILE A 80 -18.73 -16.04 -10.70
CA ILE A 80 -18.81 -14.58 -10.47
C ILE A 80 -18.17 -13.90 -11.67
N GLU A 81 -18.88 -12.98 -12.28
CA GLU A 81 -18.36 -12.14 -13.36
C GLU A 81 -17.31 -11.17 -12.80
N VAL A 82 -16.14 -11.08 -13.43
CA VAL A 82 -15.03 -10.21 -12.99
C VAL A 82 -14.82 -9.08 -13.99
N ILE A 83 -15.00 -7.85 -13.51
CA ILE A 83 -14.92 -6.63 -14.31
C ILE A 83 -13.69 -5.81 -13.89
N ASP A 84 -12.95 -5.31 -14.88
CA ASP A 84 -11.85 -4.38 -14.70
C ASP A 84 -12.38 -2.95 -14.49
N LEU A 85 -12.05 -2.35 -13.34
CA LEU A 85 -12.43 -0.98 -13.00
C LEU A 85 -11.86 0.07 -13.97
N GLN A 86 -10.77 -0.24 -14.68
CA GLN A 86 -10.21 0.64 -15.70
C GLN A 86 -11.06 0.66 -16.98
N ILE A 87 -11.80 -0.42 -17.26
CA ILE A 87 -12.67 -0.55 -18.45
C ILE A 87 -14.08 -0.08 -18.13
N CYS A 88 -14.62 -0.48 -16.98
CA CYS A 88 -15.98 -0.18 -16.59
C CYS A 88 -16.09 0.16 -15.09
N SER A 89 -16.45 1.40 -14.77
CA SER A 89 -16.75 1.81 -13.41
C SER A 89 -18.04 1.16 -12.87
N ILE A 90 -18.15 1.07 -11.55
CA ILE A 90 -19.33 0.50 -10.87
C ILE A 90 -20.61 1.25 -11.29
N SER A 91 -20.57 2.58 -11.28
CA SER A 91 -21.72 3.41 -11.68
C SER A 91 -22.10 3.18 -13.13
N LYS A 92 -21.14 3.16 -14.07
CA LYS A 92 -21.36 2.89 -15.48
C LYS A 92 -22.02 1.52 -15.69
N PHE A 93 -21.54 0.49 -14.98
CA PHE A 93 -22.11 -0.87 -15.07
C PHE A 93 -23.57 -0.90 -14.60
N ILE A 94 -23.87 -0.30 -13.43
CA ILE A 94 -25.23 -0.27 -12.88
C ILE A 94 -26.14 0.56 -13.79
N SER A 95 -25.66 1.70 -14.32
CA SER A 95 -26.40 2.61 -15.19
C SER A 95 -26.74 2.04 -16.59
N ASN A 96 -26.10 0.94 -17.00
CA ASN A 96 -26.49 0.23 -18.22
C ASN A 96 -27.85 -0.47 -18.10
N SER A 97 -28.43 -0.55 -16.89
CA SER A 97 -29.82 -0.98 -16.71
C SER A 97 -30.78 0.06 -17.26
N LYS A 98 -31.78 -0.39 -18.05
CA LYS A 98 -32.88 0.47 -18.54
C LYS A 98 -33.99 0.68 -17.51
N LYS A 99 -33.84 0.14 -16.29
CA LYS A 99 -34.85 0.17 -15.22
C LYS A 99 -34.41 1.10 -14.10
N SER A 100 -35.35 1.73 -13.42
CA SER A 100 -35.13 2.32 -12.11
C SER A 100 -34.74 1.22 -11.13
N LEU A 101 -33.63 1.40 -10.41
CA LEU A 101 -33.12 0.44 -9.44
C LEU A 101 -32.94 1.09 -8.07
N VAL A 102 -33.12 0.30 -7.02
CA VAL A 102 -32.84 0.71 -5.63
C VAL A 102 -31.76 -0.20 -5.06
N GLY A 103 -30.58 0.35 -4.82
CA GLY A 103 -29.48 -0.37 -4.20
C GLY A 103 -29.16 0.14 -2.80
N ILE A 104 -28.39 -0.65 -2.06
CA ILE A 104 -27.94 -0.34 -0.71
C ILE A 104 -26.41 -0.49 -0.57
N VAL A 105 -25.81 0.26 0.37
CA VAL A 105 -24.40 0.17 0.71
C VAL A 105 -24.19 0.43 2.22
N ASP A 106 -23.21 -0.27 2.81
CA ASP A 106 -22.83 -0.05 4.22
C ASP A 106 -22.15 1.31 4.41
N THR A 107 -22.78 2.20 5.15
CA THR A 107 -22.29 3.56 5.42
C THR A 107 -21.01 3.62 6.25
N LYS A 108 -20.68 2.57 6.98
CA LYS A 108 -19.47 2.47 7.80
C LYS A 108 -18.22 2.15 6.98
N LEU A 109 -18.39 1.59 5.79
CA LEU A 109 -17.33 1.03 4.98
C LEU A 109 -17.13 1.75 3.64
N ILE A 110 -17.73 2.91 3.48
CA ILE A 110 -17.58 3.76 2.30
C ILE A 110 -17.29 5.19 2.74
N SER A 111 -16.35 5.87 2.08
CA SER A 111 -16.10 7.27 2.37
C SER A 111 -17.27 8.17 1.96
N TYR A 112 -17.38 9.34 2.61
CA TYR A 112 -18.39 10.32 2.24
C TYR A 112 -18.30 10.68 0.74
N ASN A 113 -17.12 11.02 0.25
CA ASN A 113 -16.96 11.41 -1.15
C ASN A 113 -17.29 10.27 -2.12
N MET A 114 -16.86 9.04 -1.85
CA MET A 114 -17.18 7.90 -2.72
C MET A 114 -18.67 7.62 -2.75
N PHE A 115 -19.35 7.68 -1.60
CA PHE A 115 -20.81 7.52 -1.54
C PHE A 115 -21.52 8.62 -2.35
N LYS A 116 -21.14 9.88 -2.16
CA LYS A 116 -21.76 11.02 -2.88
C LYS A 116 -21.50 10.98 -4.38
N LEU A 117 -20.30 10.59 -4.78
CA LEU A 117 -19.96 10.39 -6.19
C LEU A 117 -20.84 9.32 -6.85
N LEU A 118 -20.94 8.15 -6.22
CA LEU A 118 -21.79 7.07 -6.72
C LEU A 118 -23.27 7.46 -6.74
N GLN A 119 -23.76 8.07 -5.65
CA GLN A 119 -25.13 8.54 -5.55
C GLN A 119 -25.48 9.53 -6.66
N GLY A 120 -24.60 10.52 -6.91
CA GLY A 120 -24.79 11.52 -7.97
C GLY A 120 -24.83 10.86 -9.36
N GLN A 121 -23.84 10.04 -9.69
CA GLN A 121 -23.77 9.36 -11.00
C GLN A 121 -24.95 8.40 -11.27
N LEU A 122 -25.47 7.75 -10.23
CA LEU A 122 -26.59 6.82 -10.34
C LEU A 122 -27.93 7.56 -10.42
N SER A 123 -28.09 8.67 -9.69
CA SER A 123 -29.35 9.46 -9.70
C SER A 123 -29.66 10.06 -11.07
N GLU A 124 -28.64 10.38 -11.88
CA GLU A 124 -28.81 10.83 -13.29
C GLU A 124 -29.54 9.80 -14.17
N LYS A 125 -29.57 8.54 -13.73
CA LYS A 125 -30.24 7.40 -14.42
C LYS A 125 -31.43 6.86 -13.63
N ASN A 126 -32.01 7.65 -12.72
CA ASN A 126 -33.12 7.23 -11.85
C ASN A 126 -32.81 5.98 -11.00
N ILE A 127 -31.53 5.80 -10.60
CA ILE A 127 -31.10 4.73 -9.74
C ILE A 127 -30.78 5.29 -8.36
N ILE A 128 -31.36 4.72 -7.32
CA ILE A 128 -31.25 5.21 -5.95
C ILE A 128 -30.25 4.32 -5.20
N LEU A 129 -29.17 4.92 -4.68
CA LEU A 129 -28.27 4.26 -3.75
C LEU A 129 -28.59 4.71 -2.31
N LYS A 130 -29.22 3.81 -1.53
CA LYS A 130 -29.61 4.10 -0.15
C LYS A 130 -28.48 3.78 0.83
N PRO A 131 -28.20 4.68 1.80
CA PRO A 131 -27.30 4.38 2.90
C PRO A 131 -27.95 3.35 3.82
N GLN A 132 -27.18 2.32 4.25
CA GLN A 132 -27.63 1.30 5.16
C GLN A 132 -26.62 1.13 6.31
N ASN A 133 -27.11 1.07 7.55
CA ASN A 133 -26.29 0.86 8.74
C ASN A 133 -26.63 -0.44 9.49
N LYS A 134 -27.65 -1.18 9.03
CA LYS A 134 -27.99 -2.51 9.53
C LYS A 134 -27.30 -3.58 8.69
N PHE A 135 -26.81 -4.63 9.35
CA PHE A 135 -26.13 -5.74 8.68
C PHE A 135 -27.02 -6.95 8.59
N PHE A 136 -26.86 -7.66 7.50
CA PHE A 136 -27.59 -8.85 7.14
C PHE A 136 -26.88 -10.13 7.61
N PHE A 137 -25.66 -9.99 8.16
CA PHE A 137 -24.89 -11.09 8.74
C PHE A 137 -24.03 -10.55 9.91
N LYS A 138 -23.69 -11.46 10.82
CA LYS A 138 -22.85 -11.10 11.98
C LYS A 138 -21.50 -10.58 11.51
N LYS A 139 -21.14 -9.40 11.96
CA LYS A 139 -19.94 -8.69 11.52
C LYS A 139 -19.10 -8.20 12.71
N CYS A 140 -17.79 -8.33 12.56
CA CYS A 140 -16.83 -7.72 13.46
C CYS A 140 -16.25 -6.46 12.81
N TYR A 141 -16.40 -5.30 13.45
CA TYR A 141 -15.88 -4.04 12.94
C TYR A 141 -14.54 -3.65 13.52
N TYR A 142 -14.18 -4.24 14.63
CA TYR A 142 -12.97 -3.89 15.36
C TYR A 142 -11.96 -5.03 15.28
N PRO A 143 -10.65 -4.71 15.22
CA PRO A 143 -9.62 -5.69 15.44
C PRO A 143 -9.75 -6.35 16.82
N ASP A 144 -9.16 -7.54 16.98
CA ASP A 144 -8.97 -8.12 18.29
C ASP A 144 -7.84 -7.38 19.02
N PHE A 145 -8.21 -6.63 20.06
CA PHE A 145 -7.25 -5.87 20.88
C PHE A 145 -6.64 -6.66 22.03
N LYS A 146 -6.98 -7.93 22.20
CA LYS A 146 -6.54 -8.75 23.34
C LYS A 146 -5.00 -8.81 23.46
N TYR A 147 -4.32 -8.87 22.32
CA TYR A 147 -2.86 -8.94 22.22
C TYR A 147 -2.26 -7.69 21.59
N SER A 148 -3.00 -6.60 21.59
CA SER A 148 -2.53 -5.35 21.01
C SER A 148 -1.37 -4.78 21.82
N TYR A 149 -0.31 -4.41 21.09
CA TYR A 149 0.85 -3.71 21.64
C TYR A 149 0.94 -2.33 20.97
N ALA A 150 1.21 -1.30 21.77
CA ALA A 150 1.36 0.06 21.28
C ALA A 150 2.44 0.80 22.08
N PHE A 151 3.20 1.66 21.41
CA PHE A 151 4.24 2.46 22.03
C PHE A 151 4.42 3.81 21.36
N SER A 152 5.10 4.70 22.08
CA SER A 152 5.57 5.98 21.55
C SER A 152 6.94 5.79 20.90
N LEU A 153 7.14 6.34 19.70
CA LEU A 153 8.49 6.37 19.13
C LEU A 153 9.44 7.08 20.10
N PRO A 154 10.63 6.51 20.37
CA PRO A 154 11.68 7.19 21.10
C PRO A 154 12.08 8.50 20.40
N SER A 155 12.53 9.50 21.15
CA SER A 155 12.84 10.84 20.62
C SER A 155 13.83 10.83 19.45
N ALA A 156 14.83 9.94 19.48
CA ALA A 156 15.82 9.77 18.41
C ALA A 156 15.19 9.33 17.07
N TYR A 157 14.00 8.73 17.10
CA TYR A 157 13.25 8.26 15.92
C TYR A 157 12.04 9.12 15.62
N ALA A 158 11.65 10.03 16.50
CA ALA A 158 10.51 10.90 16.28
C ALA A 158 10.91 12.07 15.35
N PRO A 159 10.23 12.25 14.20
CA PRO A 159 10.60 13.30 13.24
C PRO A 159 10.40 14.72 13.79
N ARG A 160 9.42 14.87 14.67
CA ARG A 160 9.04 16.09 15.40
C ARG A 160 8.36 15.71 16.70
N TYR A 161 8.35 16.62 17.67
CA TYR A 161 7.52 16.40 18.86
C TYR A 161 6.03 16.40 18.51
N PHE A 162 5.26 15.54 19.17
CA PHE A 162 3.81 15.44 18.85
C PHE A 162 3.06 16.76 19.12
N GLN A 163 3.49 17.54 20.12
CA GLN A 163 2.93 18.87 20.42
C GLN A 163 3.12 19.83 19.22
N GLU A 164 4.27 19.78 18.58
CA GLU A 164 4.54 20.59 17.38
C GLU A 164 3.60 20.21 16.24
N ASN A 165 3.36 18.92 16.05
CA ASN A 165 2.40 18.42 15.05
C ASN A 165 0.98 18.88 15.37
N ILE A 166 0.52 18.76 16.61
CA ILE A 166 -0.81 19.24 17.04
C ILE A 166 -0.92 20.76 16.83
N ASN A 167 0.10 21.53 17.22
CA ASN A 167 0.12 22.98 17.04
C ASN A 167 0.19 23.37 15.55
N TRP A 168 0.88 22.58 14.72
CA TRP A 168 0.88 22.79 13.27
C TRP A 168 -0.52 22.64 12.67
N VAL A 169 -1.29 21.65 13.12
CA VAL A 169 -2.71 21.49 12.75
C VAL A 169 -3.54 22.68 13.26
N ARG A 170 -3.46 23.02 14.54
CA ARG A 170 -4.23 24.11 15.17
C ARG A 170 -4.07 25.45 14.45
N LYS A 171 -2.82 25.82 14.11
CA LYS A 171 -2.51 27.07 13.39
C LYS A 171 -3.14 27.16 12.01
N ARG A 172 -3.60 26.06 11.43
CA ARG A 172 -4.18 25.98 10.08
C ARG A 172 -5.68 25.74 10.07
N LEU A 173 -6.29 25.60 11.25
CA LEU A 173 -7.73 25.39 11.36
C LEU A 173 -8.51 26.67 11.07
N ASP A 174 -9.45 26.59 10.14
CA ASP A 174 -10.49 27.59 9.85
C ASP A 174 -11.84 27.22 10.49
N THR A 175 -11.91 26.13 11.26
CA THR A 175 -13.06 25.61 11.99
C THR A 175 -12.75 25.47 13.49
N ASP A 176 -13.75 25.22 14.32
CA ASP A 176 -13.57 25.07 15.78
C ASP A 176 -12.78 23.80 16.15
N GLY A 177 -12.75 22.82 15.25
CA GLY A 177 -11.96 21.61 15.40
C GLY A 177 -11.88 20.78 14.13
N ILE A 178 -10.99 19.80 14.13
CA ILE A 178 -10.83 18.83 13.05
C ILE A 178 -10.95 17.40 13.58
N LEU A 179 -11.71 16.57 12.85
CA LEU A 179 -11.70 15.12 13.04
C LEU A 179 -10.78 14.47 12.00
N ILE A 180 -9.72 13.86 12.47
CA ILE A 180 -8.77 13.05 11.69
C ILE A 180 -9.15 11.60 11.89
N TRP A 181 -9.46 10.89 10.79
CA TRP A 181 -9.94 9.52 10.82
C TRP A 181 -8.95 8.53 10.17
N SER A 182 -7.94 9.03 9.46
CA SER A 182 -6.85 8.24 8.89
C SER A 182 -5.90 7.75 9.99
N ASN A 183 -5.80 6.44 10.16
CA ASN A 183 -4.91 5.83 11.15
C ASN A 183 -3.43 6.15 10.91
N SER A 184 -3.03 6.23 9.65
CA SER A 184 -1.69 6.58 9.22
C SER A 184 -1.32 8.02 9.62
N SER A 185 -2.24 8.97 9.40
CA SER A 185 -2.08 10.37 9.82
C SER A 185 -1.98 10.50 11.33
N ILE A 186 -2.77 9.73 12.10
CA ILE A 186 -2.74 9.71 13.57
C ILE A 186 -1.41 9.14 14.08
N ALA A 187 -0.95 8.02 13.50
CA ALA A 187 0.35 7.43 13.84
C ALA A 187 1.49 8.43 13.68
N TYR A 188 1.48 9.22 12.57
CA TYR A 188 2.46 10.25 12.30
C TYR A 188 2.37 11.44 13.25
N LEU A 189 1.19 12.02 13.40
CA LEU A 189 0.99 13.22 14.22
C LEU A 189 1.34 12.97 15.69
N LEU A 190 1.01 11.79 16.21
CA LEU A 190 1.21 11.46 17.62
C LEU A 190 2.52 10.72 17.89
N ASN A 191 3.30 10.37 16.87
CA ASN A 191 4.49 9.52 17.00
C ASN A 191 4.19 8.25 17.82
N ILE A 192 3.10 7.57 17.51
CA ILE A 192 2.72 6.30 18.12
C ILE A 192 2.67 5.20 17.09
N ARG A 193 2.98 3.97 17.53
CA ARG A 193 2.85 2.77 16.72
C ARG A 193 2.02 1.75 17.46
N SER A 194 1.28 0.93 16.70
CA SER A 194 0.41 -0.09 17.24
C SER A 194 0.24 -1.23 16.22
N PHE A 195 -0.09 -2.43 16.68
CA PHE A 195 0.04 -3.64 15.89
C PHE A 195 -1.26 -4.45 15.78
N GLU A 196 -2.40 -3.82 15.96
CA GLU A 196 -3.71 -4.44 15.83
C GLU A 196 -4.14 -4.74 14.38
N LEU A 197 -3.53 -4.09 13.41
CA LEU A 197 -3.77 -4.34 11.98
C LEU A 197 -2.65 -5.22 11.39
N SER A 198 -3.00 -6.16 10.51
CA SER A 198 -2.04 -7.02 9.84
C SER A 198 -1.07 -6.19 9.01
N ASN A 199 0.23 -6.52 9.03
CA ASN A 199 1.29 -5.85 8.28
C ASN A 199 1.27 -4.32 8.40
N SER A 200 0.84 -3.80 9.56
CA SER A 200 0.68 -2.37 9.79
C SER A 200 1.18 -1.98 11.17
N THR A 201 1.54 -0.71 11.32
CA THR A 201 2.08 -0.13 12.57
C THR A 201 1.24 1.04 13.07
N LYS A 202 0.06 1.23 12.50
CA LYS A 202 -0.84 2.36 12.83
C LYS A 202 -1.90 1.98 13.84
N PRO A 203 -2.27 2.92 14.75
CA PRO A 203 -3.30 2.69 15.74
C PRO A 203 -4.69 2.70 15.09
N PHE A 204 -5.56 1.76 15.47
CA PHE A 204 -6.96 1.78 15.08
C PHE A 204 -7.73 2.78 15.93
N SER A 205 -7.74 4.04 15.53
CA SER A 205 -8.23 5.17 16.32
C SER A 205 -8.65 6.36 15.45
N GLY A 206 -9.49 7.24 16.04
CA GLY A 206 -9.76 8.58 15.53
C GLY A 206 -9.06 9.64 16.40
N LEU A 207 -8.83 10.83 15.88
CA LEU A 207 -8.24 11.95 16.61
C LEU A 207 -9.05 13.23 16.34
N PHE A 208 -9.52 13.88 17.43
CA PHE A 208 -10.13 15.19 17.33
C PHE A 208 -9.23 16.24 17.96
N ILE A 209 -8.95 17.30 17.23
CA ILE A 209 -8.11 18.42 17.68
C ILE A 209 -8.97 19.68 17.69
N PHE A 210 -9.11 20.30 18.86
CA PHE A 210 -9.74 21.60 19.02
C PHE A 210 -8.83 22.71 18.48
N LYS A 211 -9.41 23.78 17.93
CA LYS A 211 -8.67 24.99 17.52
C LYS A 211 -8.06 25.70 18.73
N ASN A 212 -8.80 25.77 19.83
CA ASN A 212 -8.33 26.29 21.11
C ASN A 212 -7.36 25.30 21.81
N GLN A 213 -6.89 25.66 23.01
CA GLN A 213 -5.92 24.87 23.76
C GLN A 213 -6.53 23.70 24.56
N ASN A 214 -7.81 23.34 24.33
CA ASN A 214 -8.40 22.17 24.94
C ASN A 214 -7.61 20.90 24.59
N LYS A 215 -7.56 19.93 25.53
CA LYS A 215 -6.90 18.65 25.29
C LYS A 215 -7.52 17.95 24.07
N PRO A 216 -6.70 17.51 23.09
CA PRO A 216 -7.21 16.71 21.99
C PRO A 216 -7.88 15.43 22.48
N ILE A 217 -8.75 14.86 21.67
CA ILE A 217 -9.48 13.62 22.01
C ILE A 217 -8.93 12.49 21.14
N LEU A 218 -8.41 11.45 21.78
CA LEU A 218 -8.09 10.18 21.12
C LEU A 218 -9.32 9.25 21.23
N ILE A 219 -9.88 8.89 20.08
CA ILE A 219 -11.07 8.04 19.98
C ILE A 219 -10.60 6.62 19.69
N THR A 220 -10.71 5.73 20.67
CA THR A 220 -10.24 4.35 20.51
C THR A 220 -10.93 3.37 21.44
N ASN A 221 -10.98 2.10 21.02
CA ASN A 221 -11.36 0.97 21.87
C ASN A 221 -10.12 0.15 22.30
N ASN A 222 -8.92 0.53 21.85
CA ASN A 222 -7.69 -0.20 22.14
C ASN A 222 -7.11 0.22 23.49
N PRO A 223 -7.08 -0.68 24.50
CA PRO A 223 -6.55 -0.37 25.84
C PRO A 223 -5.03 -0.16 25.85
N ALA A 224 -4.28 -0.68 24.86
CA ALA A 224 -2.84 -0.48 24.81
C ALA A 224 -2.47 0.99 24.54
N LEU A 225 -3.29 1.71 23.77
CA LEU A 225 -3.06 3.14 23.50
C LEU A 225 -3.23 4.00 24.75
N THR A 226 -4.13 3.62 25.66
CA THR A 226 -4.38 4.38 26.91
C THR A 226 -3.23 4.29 27.89
N LYS A 227 -2.39 3.25 27.78
CA LYS A 227 -1.22 3.03 28.63
C LYS A 227 0.01 3.84 28.22
N ILE A 228 -0.01 4.48 27.07
CA ILE A 228 1.11 5.33 26.61
C ILE A 228 1.11 6.62 27.42
N ASN A 229 2.16 6.89 28.21
CA ASN A 229 2.26 8.01 29.15
C ASN A 229 1.84 9.36 28.54
N LYS A 230 2.32 9.70 27.33
CA LYS A 230 1.93 10.97 26.70
C LYS A 230 0.43 11.02 26.33
N ILE A 231 -0.17 9.88 25.97
CA ILE A 231 -1.60 9.82 25.69
C ILE A 231 -2.39 10.03 26.96
N ALA A 232 -2.07 9.31 28.03
CA ALA A 232 -2.72 9.47 29.33
C ALA A 232 -2.61 10.91 29.88
N LYS A 233 -1.46 11.58 29.67
CA LYS A 233 -1.21 12.92 30.19
C LYS A 233 -1.85 14.05 29.38
N TYR A 234 -1.79 13.98 28.05
CA TYR A 234 -2.10 15.12 27.18
C TYR A 234 -3.37 14.98 26.35
N PHE A 235 -4.06 13.82 26.41
CA PHE A 235 -5.29 13.57 25.65
C PHE A 235 -6.45 13.18 26.54
N ASN A 236 -7.66 13.54 26.12
CA ASN A 236 -8.87 12.88 26.59
C ASN A 236 -9.05 11.61 25.76
N VAL A 237 -9.17 10.44 26.41
CA VAL A 237 -9.36 9.18 25.70
C VAL A 237 -10.78 8.69 25.88
N MET A 238 -11.45 8.35 24.79
CA MET A 238 -12.82 7.86 24.84
C MET A 238 -13.17 6.90 23.72
N LYS A 239 -14.23 6.11 23.93
CA LYS A 239 -14.80 5.24 22.90
C LYS A 239 -15.61 6.06 21.89
N GLN A 240 -15.73 5.56 20.66
CA GLN A 240 -16.43 6.23 19.56
C GLN A 240 -17.88 6.60 19.90
N ASN A 241 -18.61 5.74 20.63
CA ASN A 241 -20.00 5.99 21.00
C ASN A 241 -20.18 7.16 21.99
N LYS A 242 -19.15 7.51 22.77
CA LYS A 242 -19.17 8.64 23.72
C LYS A 242 -18.68 9.95 23.09
N PHE A 243 -17.95 9.88 21.97
CA PHE A 243 -17.30 11.03 21.34
C PHE A 243 -18.29 12.12 20.93
N LEU A 244 -19.34 11.76 20.19
CA LEU A 244 -20.32 12.74 19.67
C LEU A 244 -21.09 13.46 20.77
N SER A 245 -21.47 12.75 21.84
CA SER A 245 -22.14 13.38 22.99
C SER A 245 -21.18 14.33 23.72
N PHE A 246 -19.93 13.92 23.89
CA PHE A 246 -18.92 14.75 24.55
C PHE A 246 -18.66 16.06 23.80
N ILE A 247 -18.39 16.01 22.49
CA ILE A 247 -18.10 17.24 21.72
C ILE A 247 -19.32 18.14 21.60
N SER A 248 -20.54 17.59 21.65
CA SER A 248 -21.79 18.38 21.62
C SER A 248 -21.99 19.23 22.89
N GLN A 249 -21.34 18.93 23.99
CA GLN A 249 -21.36 19.71 25.22
C GLN A 249 -20.36 20.88 25.18
N ASN A 250 -19.45 20.89 24.22
CA ASN A 250 -18.52 21.98 24.02
C ASN A 250 -19.14 23.02 23.07
N LYS A 251 -18.73 24.29 23.18
CA LYS A 251 -19.23 25.40 22.33
C LYS A 251 -18.66 25.31 20.91
N ILE A 252 -18.81 24.16 20.23
CA ILE A 252 -18.35 23.89 18.87
C ILE A 252 -19.52 24.06 17.92
N LYS A 253 -19.31 24.79 16.82
CA LYS A 253 -20.30 24.99 15.74
C LYS A 253 -19.84 24.37 14.43
N THR A 254 -18.52 24.37 14.19
CA THR A 254 -17.92 23.99 12.91
C THR A 254 -16.84 22.93 13.12
N ILE A 255 -16.85 21.87 12.30
CA ILE A 255 -15.86 20.80 12.30
C ILE A 255 -15.36 20.59 10.88
N SER A 256 -14.05 20.41 10.71
CA SER A 256 -13.49 19.96 9.43
C SER A 256 -13.06 18.50 9.50
N CYS A 257 -13.07 17.81 8.35
CA CYS A 257 -12.54 16.46 8.18
C CYS A 257 -12.15 16.23 6.71
N ASN A 258 -11.30 15.24 6.45
CA ASN A 258 -11.01 14.80 5.08
C ASN A 258 -12.16 13.91 4.58
N LEU A 259 -12.92 14.38 3.61
CA LEU A 259 -14.11 13.71 3.08
C LEU A 259 -13.81 12.40 2.32
N ASN A 260 -12.56 12.16 1.92
CA ASN A 260 -12.09 10.91 1.34
C ASN A 260 -11.69 9.87 2.39
N GLU A 261 -11.45 10.29 3.63
CA GLU A 261 -10.93 9.44 4.71
C GLU A 261 -11.93 9.20 5.84
N ILE A 262 -13.02 9.97 5.87
CA ILE A 262 -14.10 9.76 6.84
C ILE A 262 -15.19 8.88 6.21
N ASN A 263 -15.70 7.89 6.94
CA ASN A 263 -16.83 7.10 6.48
C ASN A 263 -18.14 7.90 6.55
N TYR A 264 -19.10 7.50 5.70
CA TYR A 264 -20.35 8.24 5.53
C TYR A 264 -21.17 8.30 6.84
N GLU A 265 -21.21 7.21 7.62
CA GLU A 265 -21.97 7.17 8.88
C GLU A 265 -21.50 8.23 9.89
N ILE A 266 -20.17 8.37 10.07
CA ILE A 266 -19.62 9.37 11.01
C ILE A 266 -19.88 10.78 10.48
N PHE A 267 -19.68 11.00 9.19
CA PHE A 267 -20.01 12.29 8.58
C PHE A 267 -21.47 12.65 8.80
N GLU A 268 -22.41 11.74 8.54
CA GLU A 268 -23.84 11.97 8.74
C GLU A 268 -24.18 12.30 10.19
N LYS A 269 -23.59 11.54 11.15
CA LYS A 269 -23.79 11.81 12.59
C LYS A 269 -23.25 13.17 13.02
N LEU A 270 -22.11 13.60 12.46
CA LEU A 270 -21.55 14.93 12.72
C LEU A 270 -22.43 16.03 12.13
N SER A 271 -22.87 15.89 10.89
CA SER A 271 -23.63 16.91 10.17
C SER A 271 -25.03 17.17 10.76
N LYS A 272 -25.56 16.25 11.56
CA LYS A 272 -26.81 16.47 12.32
C LYS A 272 -26.64 17.47 13.47
N LYS A 273 -25.41 17.75 13.90
CA LYS A 273 -25.14 18.61 15.08
C LYS A 273 -24.21 19.79 14.79
N PHE A 274 -23.39 19.68 13.76
CA PHE A 274 -22.34 20.63 13.43
C PHE A 274 -22.35 20.98 11.95
N LEU A 275 -21.86 22.15 11.60
CA LEU A 275 -21.52 22.46 10.22
C LEU A 275 -20.19 21.78 9.88
N VAL A 276 -20.25 20.71 9.07
CA VAL A 276 -19.07 19.94 8.67
C VAL A 276 -18.51 20.48 7.35
N LYS A 277 -17.21 20.82 7.35
CA LYS A 277 -16.49 21.34 6.18
C LYS A 277 -15.41 20.34 5.71
N SER A 278 -15.09 20.37 4.43
CA SER A 278 -13.91 19.67 3.91
C SER A 278 -12.63 20.32 4.45
N SER A 279 -11.74 19.50 5.02
CA SER A 279 -10.47 20.01 5.55
C SER A 279 -9.53 20.46 4.42
N LYS A 280 -8.92 21.64 4.58
CA LYS A 280 -7.81 22.12 3.76
C LYS A 280 -6.43 21.66 4.27
N ILE A 281 -6.39 21.00 5.43
CA ILE A 281 -5.16 20.51 6.05
C ILE A 281 -4.82 19.15 5.43
N ASP A 282 -3.71 19.12 4.69
CA ASP A 282 -3.21 17.94 4.00
C ASP A 282 -2.06 17.31 4.80
N ILE A 283 -2.40 16.33 5.66
CA ILE A 283 -1.44 15.59 6.49
C ILE A 283 -0.64 14.61 5.63
N GLU A 284 -1.22 14.04 4.58
CA GLU A 284 -0.52 13.17 3.66
C GLU A 284 0.67 13.89 3.01
N LYS A 285 0.46 15.11 2.56
CA LYS A 285 1.50 15.97 2.01
C LYS A 285 2.54 16.40 3.07
N LEU A 286 2.13 16.58 4.33
CA LEU A 286 3.06 16.88 5.42
C LEU A 286 4.01 15.71 5.67
N LYS A 287 3.49 14.49 5.88
CA LYS A 287 4.28 13.30 6.18
C LYS A 287 5.10 12.79 4.99
N SER A 288 4.70 13.13 3.76
CA SER A 288 5.47 12.77 2.56
C SER A 288 6.84 13.45 2.48
N LYS A 289 6.97 14.64 3.07
CA LYS A 289 8.22 15.41 3.11
C LYS A 289 9.06 14.94 4.29
N LYS A 290 9.93 13.98 4.05
CA LYS A 290 10.71 13.37 5.12
C LYS A 290 11.70 14.39 5.72
N THR A 291 11.74 14.44 7.05
CA THR A 291 12.69 15.25 7.80
C THR A 291 14.12 14.67 7.70
N PRO A 292 15.18 15.43 8.04
CA PRO A 292 16.54 14.89 8.05
C PRO A 292 16.70 13.64 8.91
N VAL A 293 16.01 13.57 10.06
CA VAL A 293 15.99 12.39 10.95
C VAL A 293 15.39 11.18 10.24
N GLU A 294 14.21 11.35 9.61
CA GLU A 294 13.56 10.28 8.84
C GLU A 294 14.46 9.83 7.68
N VAL A 295 15.07 10.75 6.93
CA VAL A 295 15.96 10.41 5.80
C VAL A 295 17.16 9.58 6.27
N LYS A 296 17.80 9.97 7.38
CA LYS A 296 18.93 9.21 7.96
C LYS A 296 18.51 7.81 8.35
N ASN A 297 17.42 7.69 9.09
CA ASN A 297 16.91 6.42 9.61
C ASN A 297 16.43 5.50 8.49
N ILE A 298 15.67 6.01 7.51
CA ILE A 298 15.23 5.22 6.34
C ILE A 298 16.43 4.65 5.57
N LYS A 299 17.48 5.45 5.35
CA LYS A 299 18.71 4.93 4.71
C LYS A 299 19.37 3.81 5.51
N TYR A 300 19.31 3.90 6.84
CA TYR A 300 19.84 2.86 7.72
C TYR A 300 19.02 1.56 7.61
N CYS A 301 17.69 1.61 7.72
CA CYS A 301 16.86 0.39 7.63
C CYS A 301 16.93 -0.28 6.25
N HIS A 302 17.24 0.48 5.18
CA HIS A 302 17.47 -0.12 3.87
C HIS A 302 18.79 -0.90 3.79
N ASN A 303 19.80 -0.58 4.62
CA ASN A 303 20.98 -1.41 4.76
C ASN A 303 20.67 -2.71 5.52
N GLU A 304 19.86 -2.63 6.60
CA GLU A 304 19.40 -3.81 7.35
C GLU A 304 18.60 -4.77 6.45
N ASP A 305 17.66 -4.21 5.70
CA ASP A 305 16.83 -4.98 4.77
C ASP A 305 17.66 -5.64 3.66
N ALA A 306 18.65 -4.92 3.14
CA ALA A 306 19.54 -5.42 2.12
C ALA A 306 20.39 -6.60 2.60
N ILE A 307 20.84 -6.60 3.86
CA ILE A 307 21.59 -7.72 4.45
C ILE A 307 20.76 -9.01 4.39
N ALA A 308 19.50 -8.95 4.78
CA ALA A 308 18.59 -10.10 4.71
C ALA A 308 18.39 -10.58 3.26
N LEU A 309 18.20 -9.64 2.33
CA LEU A 309 17.99 -9.96 0.91
C LEU A 309 19.25 -10.51 0.22
N LEU A 310 20.44 -10.01 0.56
CA LEU A 310 21.68 -10.56 0.00
C LEU A 310 21.92 -11.98 0.52
N LYS A 311 21.74 -12.24 1.81
CA LYS A 311 21.77 -13.60 2.37
C LYS A 311 20.76 -14.51 1.66
N PHE A 312 19.52 -14.01 1.48
CA PHE A 312 18.46 -14.74 0.80
C PHE A 312 18.84 -15.09 -0.66
N ILE A 313 19.30 -14.12 -1.45
CA ILE A 313 19.73 -14.35 -2.84
C ILE A 313 20.88 -15.37 -2.89
N TYR A 314 21.87 -15.25 -2.01
CA TYR A 314 22.98 -16.18 -1.92
C TYR A 314 22.51 -17.63 -1.68
N LEU A 315 21.61 -17.83 -0.71
CA LEU A 315 21.08 -19.14 -0.36
C LEU A 315 20.30 -19.77 -1.53
N ILE A 316 19.48 -18.98 -2.21
CA ILE A 316 18.72 -19.42 -3.39
C ILE A 316 19.65 -19.79 -4.56
N LYS A 317 20.58 -18.91 -4.88
CA LYS A 317 21.48 -19.10 -6.05
C LYS A 317 22.45 -20.26 -5.89
N ASN A 318 22.89 -20.54 -4.68
CA ASN A 318 23.83 -21.62 -4.37
C ASN A 318 23.15 -22.91 -3.93
N LYS A 319 21.80 -22.98 -3.98
CA LYS A 319 21.02 -24.16 -3.59
C LYS A 319 21.40 -24.70 -2.18
N LYS A 320 21.78 -23.78 -1.27
CA LYS A 320 22.17 -24.11 0.11
C LYS A 320 21.00 -24.56 0.97
N ILE A 321 19.78 -24.48 0.46
CA ILE A 321 18.54 -24.85 1.15
C ILE A 321 17.68 -25.64 0.18
N GLU A 322 17.09 -26.74 0.64
CA GLU A 322 16.01 -27.44 -0.06
C GLU A 322 14.75 -26.56 -0.05
N LEU A 323 14.52 -25.87 -1.14
CA LEU A 323 13.34 -25.03 -1.31
C LEU A 323 12.28 -25.79 -2.09
N ASN A 324 11.17 -26.07 -1.43
CA ASN A 324 10.12 -26.88 -2.03
C ASN A 324 8.94 -26.08 -2.61
N SER A 325 8.68 -24.86 -2.15
CA SER A 325 7.54 -24.06 -2.63
C SER A 325 7.71 -22.56 -2.42
N GLU A 326 6.95 -21.77 -3.17
CA GLU A 326 6.90 -20.29 -3.03
C GLU A 326 6.60 -19.87 -1.58
N PHE A 327 5.71 -20.59 -0.89
CA PHE A 327 5.37 -20.30 0.50
C PHE A 327 6.58 -20.53 1.44
N GLN A 328 7.35 -21.60 1.25
CA GLN A 328 8.55 -21.86 2.07
C GLN A 328 9.65 -20.83 1.79
N ILE A 329 9.81 -20.42 0.53
CA ILE A 329 10.77 -19.38 0.14
C ILE A 329 10.40 -18.04 0.77
N SER A 330 9.13 -17.68 0.77
CA SER A 330 8.69 -16.44 1.43
C SER A 330 8.94 -16.46 2.94
N ASN A 331 8.74 -17.61 3.59
CA ASN A 331 9.03 -17.78 5.01
C ASN A 331 10.54 -17.71 5.32
N LEU A 332 11.40 -18.23 4.44
CA LEU A 332 12.85 -18.08 4.59
C LEU A 332 13.25 -16.60 4.66
N LEU A 333 12.77 -15.78 3.71
CA LEU A 333 13.08 -14.35 3.72
C LEU A 333 12.56 -13.66 5.00
N TYR A 334 11.38 -14.05 5.48
CA TYR A 334 10.87 -13.56 6.76
C TYR A 334 11.80 -13.89 7.93
N GLN A 335 12.34 -15.13 8.02
CA GLN A 335 13.25 -15.50 9.09
C GLN A 335 14.56 -14.71 9.01
N LEU A 336 15.13 -14.53 7.80
CA LEU A 336 16.35 -13.74 7.61
C LEU A 336 16.16 -12.27 8.01
N ARG A 337 14.99 -11.66 7.72
CA ARG A 337 14.68 -10.31 8.17
C ARG A 337 14.51 -10.22 9.69
N LYS A 338 13.95 -11.27 10.31
CA LYS A 338 13.75 -11.35 11.76
C LYS A 338 15.08 -11.37 12.54
N GLU A 339 16.17 -11.81 11.92
CA GLU A 339 17.52 -11.72 12.48
C GLU A 339 18.05 -10.28 12.54
N GLY A 340 17.47 -9.37 11.73
CA GLY A 340 17.90 -7.98 11.62
C GLY A 340 17.54 -7.15 12.85
N VAL A 341 18.36 -6.12 13.09
CA VAL A 341 18.15 -5.18 14.19
C VAL A 341 16.89 -4.36 13.96
N ASN A 342 16.09 -4.18 15.02
CA ASN A 342 14.86 -3.36 14.99
C ASN A 342 13.80 -3.77 13.97
N PHE A 343 13.80 -5.02 13.49
CA PHE A 343 12.72 -5.56 12.71
C PHE A 343 11.47 -5.77 13.57
N PHE A 344 10.32 -5.35 13.09
CA PHE A 344 9.03 -5.54 13.77
C PHE A 344 8.14 -6.55 13.05
N ARG A 345 7.91 -6.35 11.76
CA ARG A 345 7.06 -7.20 10.92
C ARG A 345 7.21 -6.88 9.43
N ASN A 346 6.61 -7.68 8.59
CA ASN A 346 6.46 -7.36 7.17
C ASN A 346 5.66 -6.07 6.97
N SER A 347 5.99 -5.28 5.95
CA SER A 347 5.21 -4.11 5.54
C SER A 347 3.96 -4.48 4.72
N PHE A 348 4.00 -5.66 4.08
CA PHE A 348 2.88 -6.31 3.39
C PHE A 348 3.12 -7.82 3.28
N ASP A 349 2.13 -8.57 2.84
CA ASP A 349 2.30 -10.00 2.55
C ASP A 349 3.21 -10.17 1.34
N TYR A 350 4.34 -10.88 1.49
CA TYR A 350 5.32 -11.04 0.41
C TYR A 350 4.70 -11.65 -0.84
N ILE A 351 5.06 -11.10 -1.98
CA ILE A 351 4.83 -11.69 -3.29
C ILE A 351 6.08 -12.52 -3.59
N CYS A 352 5.93 -13.83 -3.60
CA CYS A 352 6.99 -14.76 -3.90
C CYS A 352 6.44 -15.75 -4.93
N ALA A 353 6.90 -15.66 -6.17
CA ALA A 353 6.20 -16.28 -7.30
C ALA A 353 7.15 -16.82 -8.35
N PHE A 354 6.95 -18.09 -8.70
CA PHE A 354 7.63 -18.69 -9.83
C PHE A 354 6.90 -18.40 -11.14
N ASP A 355 7.63 -18.22 -12.21
CA ASP A 355 7.19 -18.14 -13.61
C ASP A 355 5.74 -17.63 -13.79
N THR A 356 4.80 -18.54 -13.97
CA THR A 356 3.38 -18.21 -14.27
C THR A 356 2.66 -17.46 -13.14
N ASN A 357 3.01 -17.72 -11.88
CA ASN A 357 2.44 -17.00 -10.75
C ASN A 357 2.99 -15.58 -10.66
N ALA A 358 4.22 -15.33 -11.14
CA ALA A 358 4.79 -13.98 -11.22
C ALA A 358 4.01 -13.05 -12.16
N ALA A 359 3.19 -13.58 -13.08
CA ALA A 359 2.29 -12.79 -13.90
C ALA A 359 1.09 -12.22 -13.12
N ILE A 360 0.83 -12.69 -11.90
CA ILE A 360 -0.20 -12.18 -10.99
C ILE A 360 0.46 -11.11 -10.13
N ILE A 361 0.16 -9.84 -10.41
CA ILE A 361 0.89 -8.68 -9.86
C ILE A 361 0.93 -8.70 -8.33
N HIS A 362 -0.20 -8.99 -7.67
CA HIS A 362 -0.31 -9.13 -6.21
C HIS A 362 -0.55 -10.60 -5.82
N TYR A 363 0.32 -11.50 -6.31
CA TYR A 363 0.29 -12.92 -5.91
C TYR A 363 0.68 -13.08 -4.45
N LYS A 364 -0.12 -13.83 -3.70
CA LYS A 364 0.16 -14.16 -2.30
C LYS A 364 0.34 -15.67 -2.17
N PRO A 365 1.55 -16.15 -1.89
CA PRO A 365 1.77 -17.57 -1.69
C PRO A 365 1.15 -18.05 -0.38
N THR A 366 0.41 -19.13 -0.44
CA THR A 366 -0.14 -19.84 0.72
C THR A 366 0.20 -21.33 0.64
N LYS A 367 0.05 -22.08 1.72
CA LYS A 367 0.23 -23.53 1.68
C LYS A 367 -0.63 -24.24 0.61
N LYS A 368 -1.78 -23.62 0.24
CA LYS A 368 -2.74 -24.24 -0.70
C LYS A 368 -2.48 -23.89 -2.16
N ASN A 369 -2.01 -22.65 -2.45
CA ASN A 369 -1.90 -22.14 -3.82
C ASN A 369 -0.45 -22.08 -4.34
N SER A 370 0.54 -22.30 -3.47
CA SER A 370 1.94 -22.30 -3.86
C SER A 370 2.28 -23.46 -4.76
N ILE A 371 2.96 -23.17 -5.86
CA ILE A 371 3.57 -24.22 -6.67
C ILE A 371 4.88 -24.65 -6.05
N LYS A 372 5.22 -25.94 -6.26
CA LYS A 372 6.50 -26.50 -5.87
C LYS A 372 7.58 -26.10 -6.87
N PHE A 373 8.79 -25.93 -6.38
CA PHE A 373 9.95 -25.76 -7.26
C PHE A 373 10.15 -27.00 -8.13
N ASN A 374 10.09 -26.82 -9.44
CA ASN A 374 10.30 -27.86 -10.42
C ASN A 374 10.77 -27.24 -11.73
N HIS A 375 12.08 -27.17 -11.95
CA HIS A 375 12.70 -26.60 -13.14
C HIS A 375 12.20 -25.19 -13.52
N ASN A 376 11.74 -24.41 -12.53
CA ASN A 376 11.34 -23.03 -12.72
C ASN A 376 12.52 -22.17 -13.17
N LYS A 377 12.27 -21.21 -14.05
CA LYS A 377 13.30 -20.37 -14.67
C LYS A 377 13.60 -19.13 -13.85
N ILE A 378 12.55 -18.52 -13.29
CA ILE A 378 12.66 -17.27 -12.54
C ILE A 378 11.83 -17.33 -11.25
N LEU A 379 12.29 -16.58 -10.24
CA LEU A 379 11.59 -16.26 -9.02
C LEU A 379 11.45 -14.76 -8.94
N LEU A 380 10.22 -14.25 -8.97
CA LEU A 380 9.92 -12.88 -8.58
C LEU A 380 9.71 -12.85 -7.07
N ILE A 381 10.44 -11.97 -6.38
CA ILE A 381 10.27 -11.68 -4.96
C ILE A 381 10.04 -10.18 -4.80
N ASP A 382 8.87 -9.83 -4.26
CA ASP A 382 8.49 -8.48 -3.88
C ASP A 382 8.16 -8.50 -2.39
N SER A 383 8.87 -7.68 -1.62
CA SER A 383 8.87 -7.80 -0.17
C SER A 383 9.37 -6.55 0.52
N GLY A 384 8.84 -6.30 1.69
CA GLY A 384 9.27 -5.20 2.52
C GLY A 384 9.03 -5.47 4.01
N ALA A 385 9.57 -4.61 4.84
CA ALA A 385 9.49 -4.73 6.28
C ALA A 385 9.30 -3.38 6.98
N HIS A 386 8.78 -3.45 8.18
CA HIS A 386 8.76 -2.35 9.15
C HIS A 386 9.91 -2.54 10.14
N TYR A 387 10.81 -1.57 10.13
CA TYR A 387 11.86 -1.38 11.12
C TYR A 387 11.55 -0.15 11.97
N LEU A 388 12.18 -0.02 13.13
CA LEU A 388 12.03 1.19 13.95
C LEU A 388 12.45 2.47 13.17
N GLU A 389 13.40 2.31 12.26
CA GLU A 389 13.99 3.35 11.43
C GLU A 389 13.19 3.66 10.16
N GLY A 390 12.21 2.84 9.80
CA GLY A 390 11.42 3.09 8.59
C GLY A 390 10.67 1.89 8.06
N THR A 391 10.21 2.05 6.82
CA THR A 391 9.52 1.00 6.05
C THR A 391 10.30 0.76 4.77
N THR A 392 10.49 -0.51 4.40
CA THR A 392 11.16 -0.91 3.15
C THR A 392 10.17 -1.54 2.19
N ASP A 393 10.53 -1.47 0.90
CA ASP A 393 9.83 -2.07 -0.21
C ASP A 393 10.80 -2.32 -1.36
N VAL A 394 10.81 -3.52 -1.91
CA VAL A 394 11.73 -3.88 -3.01
C VAL A 394 11.26 -5.10 -3.77
N THR A 395 11.28 -5.00 -5.09
CA THR A 395 11.08 -6.16 -5.97
C THR A 395 12.36 -6.52 -6.71
N ARG A 396 12.67 -7.82 -6.73
CA ARG A 396 13.71 -8.43 -7.58
C ARG A 396 13.20 -9.67 -8.28
N VAL A 397 13.76 -9.94 -9.45
CA VAL A 397 13.61 -11.20 -10.15
C VAL A 397 14.94 -11.92 -10.12
N ILE A 398 14.95 -13.18 -9.68
CA ILE A 398 16.14 -14.03 -9.55
C ILE A 398 16.06 -15.13 -10.62
N SER A 399 17.13 -15.31 -11.40
CA SER A 399 17.23 -16.43 -12.31
C SER A 399 17.56 -17.71 -11.56
N LEU A 400 16.78 -18.75 -11.76
CA LEU A 400 16.94 -20.07 -11.13
C LEU A 400 17.59 -21.09 -12.06
N ASP A 401 17.59 -20.82 -13.35
CA ASP A 401 18.20 -21.63 -14.42
C ASP A 401 19.26 -20.81 -15.15
N LYS A 402 20.30 -21.50 -15.64
CA LYS A 402 21.31 -20.92 -16.53
C LYS A 402 20.76 -20.66 -17.93
N LYS A 403 19.76 -21.42 -18.36
CA LYS A 403 19.14 -21.35 -19.69
C LYS A 403 17.88 -20.47 -19.70
N ILE A 404 18.04 -19.15 -19.49
CA ILE A 404 16.95 -18.19 -19.60
C ILE A 404 16.71 -17.82 -21.05
N THR A 405 15.45 -17.79 -21.48
CA THR A 405 15.08 -17.44 -22.86
C THR A 405 15.44 -16.00 -23.18
N LYS A 406 15.83 -15.75 -24.43
CA LYS A 406 16.14 -14.39 -24.93
C LYS A 406 14.98 -13.42 -24.75
N SER A 407 13.74 -13.90 -24.85
CA SER A 407 12.53 -13.10 -24.62
C SER A 407 12.49 -12.54 -23.19
N ILE A 408 12.73 -13.37 -22.15
CA ILE A 408 12.76 -12.94 -20.74
C ILE A 408 13.91 -11.92 -20.54
N LYS A 409 15.12 -12.24 -21.02
CA LYS A 409 16.29 -11.35 -20.92
C LYS A 409 16.03 -9.99 -21.56
N ASN A 410 15.48 -9.96 -22.77
CA ASN A 410 15.16 -8.70 -23.47
C ASN A 410 14.17 -7.85 -22.67
N LYS A 411 13.08 -8.43 -22.19
CA LYS A 411 12.08 -7.69 -21.42
C LYS A 411 12.63 -7.20 -20.08
N TYR A 412 13.38 -8.05 -19.36
CA TYR A 412 14.05 -7.65 -18.12
C TYR A 412 15.03 -6.49 -18.36
N THR A 413 15.86 -6.59 -19.41
CA THR A 413 16.85 -5.54 -19.75
C THR A 413 16.18 -4.22 -20.12
N LEU A 414 15.05 -4.23 -20.84
CA LEU A 414 14.30 -3.01 -21.13
C LEU A 414 13.75 -2.34 -19.87
N ILE A 415 13.21 -3.14 -18.91
CA ILE A 415 12.78 -2.62 -17.63
C ILE A 415 13.98 -2.02 -16.86
N LEU A 416 15.11 -2.72 -16.81
CA LEU A 416 16.33 -2.23 -16.15
C LEU A 416 16.85 -0.93 -16.83
N LYS A 417 16.84 -0.86 -18.15
CA LYS A 417 17.22 0.37 -18.88
C LYS A 417 16.33 1.55 -18.51
N SER A 418 15.03 1.32 -18.32
CA SER A 418 14.12 2.40 -17.89
C SER A 418 14.51 2.97 -16.52
N ILE A 419 14.95 2.11 -15.59
CA ILE A 419 15.47 2.50 -14.27
C ILE A 419 16.80 3.25 -14.39
N ILE A 420 17.78 2.69 -15.12
CA ILE A 420 19.09 3.34 -15.33
C ILE A 420 18.92 4.74 -15.98
N ARG A 421 18.03 4.86 -16.94
CA ARG A 421 17.70 6.15 -17.58
C ARG A 421 17.12 7.14 -16.60
N LEU A 422 16.19 6.70 -15.74
CA LEU A 422 15.58 7.52 -14.70
C LEU A 422 16.63 8.04 -13.71
N GLU A 423 17.50 7.17 -13.22
CA GLU A 423 18.55 7.50 -12.23
C GLU A 423 19.59 8.49 -12.77
N ASN A 424 19.84 8.49 -14.07
CA ASN A 424 20.76 9.42 -14.73
C ASN A 424 20.07 10.73 -15.19
N TYR A 425 18.74 10.83 -15.06
CA TYR A 425 18.01 12.00 -15.55
C TYR A 425 17.88 13.09 -14.49
N LYS A 426 18.09 14.33 -14.90
CA LYS A 426 17.89 15.52 -14.07
C LYS A 426 16.60 16.22 -14.46
N PHE A 427 15.57 16.05 -13.66
CA PHE A 427 14.29 16.74 -13.85
C PHE A 427 14.39 18.22 -13.49
N LYS A 428 13.47 19.04 -14.01
CA LYS A 428 13.29 20.42 -13.54
C LYS A 428 12.74 20.41 -12.10
N LYS A 429 13.02 21.46 -11.32
CA LYS A 429 12.58 21.63 -9.92
C LYS A 429 11.07 21.41 -9.71
N ASN A 430 10.25 21.76 -10.69
CA ASN A 430 8.79 21.66 -10.59
C ASN A 430 8.25 20.35 -11.15
N VAL A 431 9.07 19.30 -11.18
CA VAL A 431 8.64 17.98 -11.64
C VAL A 431 7.43 17.48 -10.84
N THR A 432 6.55 16.77 -11.53
CA THR A 432 5.35 16.16 -10.94
C THR A 432 5.41 14.63 -11.04
N SER A 433 4.54 13.97 -10.30
CA SER A 433 4.39 12.51 -10.31
C SER A 433 4.03 12.01 -11.71
N PHE A 434 3.16 12.72 -12.42
CA PHE A 434 2.81 12.43 -13.81
C PHE A 434 4.04 12.48 -14.74
N THR A 435 4.90 13.49 -14.57
CA THR A 435 6.12 13.62 -15.39
C THR A 435 7.08 12.45 -15.17
N ILE A 436 7.24 12.00 -13.92
CA ILE A 436 8.12 10.85 -13.60
C ILE A 436 7.53 9.56 -14.16
N ASP A 437 6.23 9.31 -13.97
CA ASP A 437 5.54 8.15 -14.57
C ASP A 437 5.72 8.14 -16.09
N SER A 438 5.43 9.26 -16.73
CA SER A 438 5.53 9.40 -18.20
C SER A 438 6.95 9.13 -18.71
N TYR A 439 7.98 9.56 -17.97
CA TYR A 439 9.37 9.32 -18.35
C TYR A 439 9.71 7.81 -18.42
N VAL A 440 9.24 7.04 -17.45
CA VAL A 440 9.43 5.59 -17.37
C VAL A 440 8.51 4.86 -18.35
N ARG A 441 7.20 5.14 -18.26
CA ARG A 441 6.15 4.44 -19.00
C ARG A 441 6.28 4.63 -20.51
N ASN A 442 6.49 5.86 -20.99
CA ASN A 442 6.61 6.14 -22.43
C ASN A 442 7.86 5.49 -23.06
N TYR A 443 8.96 5.35 -22.28
CA TYR A 443 10.10 4.57 -22.74
C TYR A 443 9.75 3.11 -22.97
N LEU A 444 9.07 2.47 -22.01
CA LEU A 444 8.70 1.05 -22.09
C LEU A 444 7.63 0.78 -23.15
N MET A 445 6.68 1.70 -23.34
CA MET A 445 5.64 1.61 -24.37
C MET A 445 6.21 1.53 -25.78
N LYS A 446 7.35 2.15 -26.07
CA LYS A 446 8.05 2.04 -27.38
C LYS A 446 8.44 0.60 -27.71
N TYR A 447 8.55 -0.27 -26.71
CA TYR A 447 8.91 -1.68 -26.84
C TYR A 447 7.74 -2.63 -26.52
N ASN A 448 6.52 -2.13 -26.61
CA ASN A 448 5.29 -2.89 -26.27
C ASN A 448 5.34 -3.51 -24.87
N ILE A 449 5.85 -2.76 -23.90
CA ILE A 449 5.79 -3.12 -22.47
C ILE A 449 4.76 -2.22 -21.82
N HIS A 450 3.67 -2.85 -21.37
CA HIS A 450 2.56 -2.19 -20.68
C HIS A 450 2.35 -2.85 -19.33
N TYR A 451 2.06 -2.05 -18.31
CA TYR A 451 1.67 -2.53 -16.98
C TYR A 451 0.50 -1.69 -16.46
N GLY A 452 -0.44 -2.36 -15.79
CA GLY A 452 -1.73 -1.78 -15.40
C GLY A 452 -1.75 -1.12 -14.02
N HIS A 453 -0.61 -1.11 -13.29
CA HIS A 453 -0.49 -0.45 -12.00
C HIS A 453 0.23 0.91 -12.10
N SER A 454 0.23 1.67 -11.02
CA SER A 454 1.04 2.90 -10.90
C SER A 454 2.53 2.57 -11.07
N THR A 455 3.32 3.51 -11.59
CA THR A 455 4.78 3.33 -11.67
C THR A 455 5.43 3.35 -10.28
N GLY A 456 4.71 3.88 -9.28
CA GLY A 456 5.15 3.88 -7.90
C GLY A 456 4.19 4.59 -6.96
N HIS A 457 4.52 4.56 -5.68
CA HIS A 457 3.73 5.13 -4.59
C HIS A 457 4.63 5.73 -3.51
N GLY A 458 4.08 6.61 -2.69
CA GLY A 458 4.75 7.09 -1.49
C GLY A 458 4.98 5.96 -0.48
N VAL A 459 6.03 6.09 0.34
CA VAL A 459 6.34 5.14 1.41
C VAL A 459 6.45 5.85 2.74
N GLY A 460 5.86 5.29 3.77
CA GLY A 460 5.81 5.85 5.11
C GLY A 460 7.09 5.66 5.91
N TYR A 461 7.20 6.40 7.00
CA TYR A 461 8.26 6.26 7.98
C TYR A 461 7.76 5.39 9.15
N PHE A 462 8.13 4.11 9.14
CA PHE A 462 7.59 3.11 10.06
C PHE A 462 6.05 3.19 10.13
N ASN A 463 5.44 3.27 8.94
CA ASN A 463 4.01 3.50 8.72
C ASN A 463 3.56 2.77 7.45
N ASP A 464 2.46 3.15 6.80
CA ASP A 464 1.99 2.50 5.57
C ASP A 464 3.10 2.36 4.53
N VAL A 465 3.22 1.19 3.92
CA VAL A 465 4.07 0.99 2.74
C VAL A 465 3.50 1.79 1.57
N HIS A 466 2.18 1.83 1.39
CA HIS A 466 1.50 2.65 0.40
C HIS A 466 1.00 3.95 1.02
N GLU A 467 1.77 5.03 0.91
CA GLU A 467 1.30 6.38 1.22
C GLU A 467 0.64 7.03 0.00
N ARG A 468 -0.42 7.80 0.24
CA ARG A 468 -1.21 8.46 -0.83
C ARG A 468 -0.49 9.64 -1.50
N TYR A 469 0.70 9.99 -1.05
CA TYR A 469 1.47 11.10 -1.58
C TYR A 469 2.99 10.85 -1.52
N PRO A 470 3.72 10.98 -2.67
CA PRO A 470 3.19 11.09 -4.03
C PRO A 470 2.82 9.71 -4.61
N ILE A 471 1.81 9.65 -5.46
CA ILE A 471 1.54 8.48 -6.30
C ILE A 471 2.13 8.75 -7.68
N ILE A 472 3.08 7.94 -8.11
CA ILE A 472 3.73 8.07 -9.41
C ILE A 472 2.88 7.37 -10.47
N SER A 473 2.04 8.13 -11.15
CA SER A 473 1.00 7.60 -12.03
C SER A 473 0.63 8.60 -13.12
N ASN A 474 0.17 8.10 -14.26
CA ASN A 474 -0.40 8.90 -15.35
C ASN A 474 -1.85 9.39 -15.07
N GLN A 475 -2.41 9.05 -13.91
CA GLN A 475 -3.75 9.47 -13.51
C GLN A 475 -3.76 10.66 -12.53
N LEU A 476 -2.63 10.94 -11.89
CA LEU A 476 -2.49 11.97 -10.86
C LEU A 476 -1.29 12.88 -11.16
N ASP A 477 -1.51 14.17 -11.07
CA ASP A 477 -0.47 15.19 -11.28
C ASP A 477 -0.12 15.89 -9.95
N GLN A 478 0.65 15.20 -9.11
CA GLN A 478 1.08 15.69 -7.79
C GLN A 478 2.48 16.27 -7.87
N LYS A 479 2.68 17.45 -7.27
CA LYS A 479 4.00 18.09 -7.18
C LYS A 479 4.96 17.27 -6.33
N ILE A 480 6.19 17.06 -6.81
CA ILE A 480 7.26 16.42 -6.03
C ILE A 480 7.96 17.47 -5.17
N PHE A 481 8.18 17.14 -3.90
CA PHE A 481 8.90 17.98 -2.94
C PHE A 481 10.26 17.39 -2.59
N HIS A 482 11.16 18.21 -2.05
CA HIS A 482 12.43 17.74 -1.53
C HIS A 482 12.21 16.69 -0.43
N ASN A 483 12.97 15.59 -0.48
CA ASN A 483 12.83 14.44 0.42
C ASN A 483 11.45 13.74 0.39
N ASN A 484 10.70 13.78 -0.71
CA ASN A 484 9.68 12.78 -0.89
C ASN A 484 10.33 11.40 -1.02
N LEU A 485 9.75 10.39 -0.37
CA LEU A 485 10.12 8.98 -0.50
C LEU A 485 9.03 8.26 -1.28
N PHE A 486 9.41 7.57 -2.35
CA PHE A 486 8.47 6.80 -3.19
C PHE A 486 9.16 5.65 -3.92
N SER A 487 8.36 4.64 -4.31
CA SER A 487 8.81 3.54 -5.15
C SER A 487 8.83 3.93 -6.63
N ILE A 488 9.64 3.23 -7.41
CA ILE A 488 9.57 3.13 -8.88
C ILE A 488 9.69 1.66 -9.23
N GLU A 489 8.62 1.09 -9.79
CA GLU A 489 8.40 -0.35 -9.90
C GLU A 489 7.82 -0.80 -11.26
N PRO A 490 8.38 -0.37 -12.41
CA PRO A 490 7.88 -0.82 -13.70
C PRO A 490 7.95 -2.34 -13.84
N GLY A 491 6.98 -2.91 -14.55
CA GLY A 491 6.89 -4.35 -14.74
C GLY A 491 6.40 -4.77 -16.11
N TYR A 492 6.47 -6.08 -16.38
CA TYR A 492 5.90 -6.74 -17.53
C TYR A 492 5.28 -8.06 -17.09
N TYR A 493 4.02 -8.29 -17.42
CA TYR A 493 3.27 -9.45 -16.97
C TYR A 493 2.61 -10.13 -18.14
N LEU A 494 3.09 -11.33 -18.49
CA LEU A 494 2.55 -12.15 -19.56
C LEU A 494 1.66 -13.25 -18.94
N PRO A 495 0.33 -13.16 -19.02
CA PRO A 495 -0.59 -14.11 -18.40
C PRO A 495 -0.24 -15.56 -18.75
N ASN A 496 -0.30 -16.45 -17.75
CA ASN A 496 0.02 -17.87 -17.87
C ASN A 496 1.45 -18.19 -18.32
N ASN A 497 2.37 -17.22 -18.27
CA ASN A 497 3.75 -17.41 -18.69
C ASN A 497 4.73 -16.92 -17.60
N TYR A 498 4.99 -15.59 -17.50
CA TYR A 498 5.89 -15.03 -16.50
C TYR A 498 5.57 -13.58 -16.19
N GLY A 499 6.08 -13.11 -15.04
CA GLY A 499 6.06 -11.70 -14.64
C GLY A 499 7.45 -11.21 -14.28
N LEU A 500 7.72 -9.95 -14.60
CA LEU A 500 8.97 -9.25 -14.27
C LEU A 500 8.62 -7.91 -13.64
N ARG A 501 9.28 -7.56 -12.53
CA ARG A 501 9.23 -6.24 -11.89
C ARG A 501 10.59 -5.91 -11.32
N ILE A 502 11.03 -4.68 -11.48
CA ILE A 502 12.20 -4.14 -10.80
C ILE A 502 11.72 -2.94 -10.02
N GLU A 503 11.94 -2.95 -8.73
CA GLU A 503 11.54 -1.89 -7.84
C GLU A 503 12.68 -1.39 -6.97
N ASN A 504 12.76 -0.09 -6.85
CA ASN A 504 13.61 0.60 -5.88
C ASN A 504 12.84 1.74 -5.22
N LEU A 505 13.29 2.12 -4.03
CA LEU A 505 12.83 3.33 -3.36
C LEU A 505 13.81 4.50 -3.63
N TYR A 506 13.21 5.67 -3.80
CA TYR A 506 13.94 6.89 -4.14
C TYR A 506 13.59 8.05 -3.23
N PHE A 507 14.60 8.81 -2.85
CA PHE A 507 14.40 10.18 -2.38
C PHE A 507 14.50 11.16 -3.54
N SER A 508 13.53 12.07 -3.65
CA SER A 508 13.68 13.25 -4.49
C SER A 508 14.60 14.27 -3.83
N LYS A 509 15.67 14.66 -4.53
CA LYS A 509 16.63 15.67 -4.07
C LYS A 509 16.56 16.89 -4.98
N ILE A 510 16.06 17.99 -4.44
CA ILE A 510 15.90 19.24 -5.18
C ILE A 510 17.05 20.17 -4.84
N TYR A 511 17.86 20.53 -5.84
CA TYR A 511 18.97 21.46 -5.75
C TYR A 511 18.81 22.57 -6.80
N LYS A 512 18.80 23.84 -6.38
CA LYS A 512 18.60 24.98 -7.28
C LYS A 512 17.39 24.74 -8.22
N ASN A 513 17.63 24.51 -9.50
CA ASN A 513 16.60 24.34 -10.53
C ASN A 513 16.40 22.88 -10.98
N THR A 514 17.05 21.92 -10.32
CA THR A 514 16.99 20.49 -10.70
C THR A 514 16.43 19.61 -9.58
N CYS A 515 15.77 18.54 -9.98
CA CYS A 515 15.39 17.43 -9.12
C CYS A 515 16.04 16.16 -9.63
N ILE A 516 16.78 15.48 -8.77
CA ILE A 516 17.33 14.14 -9.02
C ILE A 516 16.70 13.12 -8.11
N LEU A 517 16.67 11.86 -8.53
CA LEU A 517 16.14 10.74 -7.76
C LEU A 517 17.30 9.93 -7.20
N GLU A 518 17.46 9.97 -5.86
CA GLU A 518 18.48 9.22 -5.15
C GLU A 518 17.97 7.82 -4.82
N ASN A 519 18.48 6.79 -5.50
CA ASN A 519 18.18 5.40 -5.18
C ASN A 519 18.78 5.02 -3.81
N ILE A 520 17.93 4.53 -2.91
CA ILE A 520 18.31 4.09 -1.56
C ILE A 520 18.25 2.58 -1.37
N THR A 521 17.68 1.84 -2.32
CA THR A 521 17.63 0.38 -2.28
C THR A 521 19.03 -0.21 -2.52
N LYS A 522 19.47 -1.12 -1.63
CA LYS A 522 20.81 -1.72 -1.65
C LYS A 522 20.78 -3.21 -2.03
N VAL A 523 19.94 -3.56 -2.98
CA VAL A 523 19.79 -4.94 -3.47
C VAL A 523 20.23 -5.00 -4.92
N PRO A 524 21.13 -5.93 -5.31
CA PRO A 524 21.65 -5.99 -6.68
C PRO A 524 20.57 -6.40 -7.68
N TYR A 525 20.79 -6.01 -8.94
CA TYR A 525 20.02 -6.53 -10.06
C TYR A 525 20.54 -7.92 -10.47
N GLU A 526 19.66 -8.76 -11.01
CA GLU A 526 20.02 -10.11 -11.46
C GLU A 526 20.73 -10.07 -12.81
N ILE A 527 22.04 -10.27 -12.78
CA ILE A 527 22.88 -10.22 -14.00
C ILE A 527 22.59 -11.37 -14.98
N GLY A 528 22.13 -12.52 -14.48
CA GLY A 528 21.72 -13.66 -15.30
C GLY A 528 20.52 -13.39 -16.22
N LEU A 529 19.76 -12.33 -15.92
CA LEU A 529 18.62 -11.89 -16.72
C LEU A 529 18.96 -10.74 -17.70
N ILE A 530 20.19 -10.24 -17.71
CA ILE A 530 20.59 -9.14 -18.57
C ILE A 530 20.98 -9.67 -19.95
N GLU A 531 20.42 -9.06 -21.00
CA GLU A 531 20.92 -9.17 -22.38
C GLU A 531 21.94 -8.05 -22.59
N TRP A 532 23.21 -8.38 -22.38
CA TRP A 532 24.31 -7.40 -22.34
C TRP A 532 24.49 -6.62 -23.65
N SER A 533 24.21 -7.24 -24.78
CA SER A 533 24.26 -6.58 -26.11
C SER A 533 23.30 -5.41 -26.26
N MET A 534 22.30 -5.32 -25.39
CA MET A 534 21.34 -4.21 -25.36
C MET A 534 21.81 -3.01 -24.52
N LEU A 535 22.87 -3.16 -23.72
CA LEU A 535 23.41 -2.09 -22.88
C LEU A 535 24.60 -1.39 -23.58
N ASN A 536 24.63 -0.07 -23.50
CA ASN A 536 25.82 0.68 -23.91
C ASN A 536 26.83 0.78 -22.74
N LYS A 537 28.06 1.23 -23.04
CA LYS A 537 29.17 1.34 -22.10
C LYS A 537 28.78 2.14 -20.81
N LYS A 538 28.09 3.28 -20.96
CA LYS A 538 27.69 4.13 -19.84
C LYS A 538 26.65 3.42 -18.94
N GLU A 539 25.75 2.64 -19.51
CA GLU A 539 24.76 1.85 -18.75
C GLU A 539 25.44 0.72 -17.97
N ILE A 540 26.43 0.05 -18.56
CA ILE A 540 27.22 -0.99 -17.88
C ILE A 540 28.06 -0.37 -16.73
N GLU A 541 28.71 0.76 -16.98
CA GLU A 541 29.46 1.48 -15.93
C GLU A 541 28.55 1.93 -14.78
N HIS A 542 27.33 2.40 -15.09
CA HIS A 542 26.34 2.76 -14.05
C HIS A 542 25.98 1.54 -13.21
N LEU A 543 25.71 0.41 -13.84
CA LEU A 543 25.35 -0.84 -13.19
C LEU A 543 26.47 -1.36 -12.30
N ASN A 544 27.70 -1.37 -12.80
CA ASN A 544 28.87 -1.77 -12.03
C ASN A 544 29.11 -0.86 -10.82
N ARG A 545 28.99 0.47 -10.97
CA ARG A 545 29.09 1.41 -9.84
C ARG A 545 28.01 1.15 -8.78
N PHE A 546 26.79 0.88 -9.20
CA PHE A 546 25.68 0.54 -8.29
C PHE A 546 25.99 -0.73 -7.48
N HIS A 547 26.44 -1.81 -8.15
CA HIS A 547 26.78 -3.07 -7.50
C HIS A 547 28.00 -2.93 -6.56
N LEU A 548 29.06 -2.24 -6.99
CA LEU A 548 30.22 -1.94 -6.15
C LEU A 548 29.84 -1.15 -4.89
N LYS A 549 28.97 -0.15 -5.04
CA LYS A 549 28.48 0.64 -3.90
C LYS A 549 27.75 -0.24 -2.88
N ILE A 550 26.97 -1.23 -3.30
CA ILE A 550 26.30 -2.18 -2.40
C ILE A 550 27.32 -2.99 -1.62
N ILE A 551 28.28 -3.61 -2.33
CA ILE A 551 29.32 -4.44 -1.73
C ILE A 551 30.10 -3.62 -0.71
N ASN A 552 30.61 -2.45 -1.08
CA ASN A 552 31.41 -1.60 -0.19
C ASN A 552 30.63 -1.09 1.04
N THR A 553 29.32 -0.91 0.90
CA THR A 553 28.47 -0.46 2.02
C THR A 553 28.21 -1.58 3.04
N LEU A 554 28.14 -2.84 2.59
CA LEU A 554 27.62 -3.94 3.40
C LEU A 554 28.66 -5.02 3.74
N GLN A 555 29.87 -4.96 3.16
CA GLN A 555 30.87 -6.04 3.29
C GLN A 555 31.27 -6.36 4.75
N GLU A 556 31.31 -5.38 5.65
CA GLU A 556 31.67 -5.61 7.05
C GLU A 556 30.55 -6.28 7.88
N ARG A 557 29.36 -6.39 7.29
CA ARG A 557 28.13 -6.84 7.98
C ARG A 557 27.57 -8.14 7.43
N LEU A 558 28.17 -8.67 6.36
CA LEU A 558 27.76 -9.90 5.71
C LEU A 558 28.79 -11.01 5.95
N PRO A 559 28.38 -12.30 5.99
CA PRO A 559 29.30 -13.43 5.97
C PRO A 559 30.24 -13.38 4.77
N ILE A 560 31.47 -13.84 4.95
CA ILE A 560 32.51 -13.75 3.90
C ILE A 560 32.11 -14.47 2.62
N GLU A 561 31.48 -15.64 2.75
CA GLU A 561 31.03 -16.43 1.61
C GLU A 561 29.93 -15.72 0.80
N VAL A 562 29.09 -14.90 1.44
CA VAL A 562 28.08 -14.07 0.78
C VAL A 562 28.75 -12.96 -0.01
N ILE A 563 29.74 -12.29 0.61
CA ILE A 563 30.49 -11.19 -0.03
C ILE A 563 31.27 -11.71 -1.24
N ASP A 564 32.00 -12.81 -1.07
CA ASP A 564 32.80 -13.40 -2.16
C ASP A 564 31.92 -13.82 -3.33
N TYR A 565 30.74 -14.38 -3.02
CA TYR A 565 29.76 -14.70 -4.06
C TYR A 565 29.40 -13.45 -4.89
N PHE A 566 29.07 -12.34 -4.24
CA PHE A 566 28.66 -11.12 -4.96
C PHE A 566 29.84 -10.42 -5.64
N LYS A 567 31.03 -10.37 -5.03
CA LYS A 567 32.24 -9.84 -5.70
C LYS A 567 32.56 -10.58 -7.00
N ASN A 568 32.40 -11.90 -7.01
CA ASN A 568 32.73 -12.72 -8.17
C ASN A 568 31.63 -12.74 -9.24
N ASN A 569 30.38 -12.37 -8.90
CA ASN A 569 29.23 -12.56 -9.79
C ASN A 569 28.47 -11.28 -10.15
N LEU A 570 28.82 -10.10 -9.62
CA LEU A 570 28.02 -8.89 -9.90
C LEU A 570 28.67 -7.91 -10.89
N ILE A 571 29.97 -8.03 -11.10
CA ILE A 571 30.70 -7.05 -11.92
C ILE A 571 30.89 -7.59 -13.32
N TYR A 572 30.37 -6.89 -14.31
CA TYR A 572 30.60 -7.21 -15.70
C TYR A 572 31.90 -6.60 -16.19
N LYS A 573 32.79 -7.43 -16.71
CA LYS A 573 34.04 -6.97 -17.35
C LYS A 573 33.71 -6.42 -18.74
N LEU A 574 34.02 -5.15 -18.96
CA LEU A 574 33.91 -4.46 -20.26
C LEU A 574 34.95 -4.97 -21.26
#